data_fd77db49a8bca1e1a90ae67b93e73285
#
_entry.id   fd77db49a8bca1e1a90ae67b93e73285
#
_cell.length_a   1.000
_cell.length_b   1.000
_cell.length_c   1.000
_cell.angle_alpha   90.00
_cell.angle_beta   90.00
_cell.angle_gamma   90.00
#
_symmetry.space_group_name_H-M   'P 1'
#
loop_
_entity.id
_entity.type
_entity.pdbx_description
1 polymer ?
#
loop_
_entity_poly.entity_id
_entity_poly.type
_entity_poly.pdbx_seq_one_letter_code
_entity_poly.pdbx_strand_id
1 'polypeptide(L)' 'MTITSAQYIDTAPDGSVLDPKAVKYTLDDGGVGCCSENHQMIVDYLAEGNTIQDAD' A
#
# COMPACT_ATOMS: atom_id res chain seq x y z
N MET A 1 11.98 9.79 3.07
CA MET A 1 10.57 9.69 3.53
C MET A 1 10.27 8.27 3.90
N THR A 2 9.57 8.07 5.01
CA THR A 2 9.31 6.74 5.55
C THR A 2 7.81 6.48 5.59
N ILE A 3 7.40 5.27 5.20
CA ILE A 3 6.01 4.85 5.31
C ILE A 3 5.70 4.60 6.77
N THR A 4 4.65 5.23 7.30
CA THR A 4 4.20 5.05 8.68
C THR A 4 3.03 4.06 8.78
N SER A 5 2.23 3.95 7.73
CA SER A 5 1.14 2.97 7.65
C SER A 5 0.82 2.66 6.21
N ALA A 6 0.22 1.50 5.99
CA ALA A 6 -0.19 1.06 4.66
C ALA A 6 -1.40 0.14 4.75
N GLN A 7 -2.23 0.14 3.72
CA GLN A 7 -3.42 -0.70 3.64
C GLN A 7 -3.61 -1.16 2.20
N TYR A 8 -3.99 -2.41 2.02
CA TYR A 8 -4.31 -2.96 0.70
C TYR A 8 -5.60 -2.37 0.16
N ILE A 9 -5.65 -2.20 -1.16
CA ILE A 9 -6.87 -1.85 -1.90
C ILE A 9 -7.05 -2.92 -2.95
N ASP A 10 -8.12 -3.70 -2.83
CA ASP A 10 -8.39 -4.81 -3.75
C ASP A 10 -9.46 -4.48 -4.78
N THR A 11 -10.14 -3.35 -4.62
CA THR A 11 -11.22 -2.93 -5.53
C THR A 11 -11.00 -1.48 -5.95
N ALA A 12 -11.09 -1.23 -7.25
CA ALA A 12 -11.00 0.12 -7.80
C ALA A 12 -12.29 0.92 -7.49
N PRO A 13 -12.23 2.27 -7.58
CA PRO A 13 -13.42 3.11 -7.35
C PRO A 13 -14.60 2.79 -8.26
N ASP A 14 -14.36 2.21 -9.43
CA ASP A 14 -15.40 1.81 -10.37
C ASP A 14 -15.99 0.43 -10.09
N GLY A 15 -15.50 -0.25 -9.04
CA GLY A 15 -15.96 -1.56 -8.64
C GLY A 15 -15.20 -2.74 -9.22
N SER A 16 -14.23 -2.50 -10.09
CA SER A 16 -13.42 -3.60 -10.64
C SER A 16 -12.43 -4.14 -9.61
N VAL A 17 -12.13 -5.44 -9.72
CA VAL A 17 -11.16 -6.09 -8.84
C VAL A 17 -9.75 -5.77 -9.33
N LEU A 18 -8.88 -5.38 -8.39
CA LEU A 18 -7.47 -5.11 -8.68
C LEU A 18 -6.64 -6.37 -8.46
N ASP A 19 -5.86 -6.74 -9.46
CA ASP A 19 -4.94 -7.87 -9.42
C ASP A 19 -3.69 -7.53 -10.25
N PRO A 20 -2.52 -7.28 -9.63
CA PRO A 20 -2.27 -7.32 -8.19
C PRO A 20 -2.97 -6.18 -7.42
N LYS A 21 -3.10 -6.38 -6.13
CA LYS A 21 -3.70 -5.37 -5.25
C LYS A 21 -2.86 -4.10 -5.25
N ALA A 22 -3.52 -2.97 -5.08
CA ALA A 22 -2.82 -1.71 -4.81
C ALA A 22 -2.58 -1.56 -3.30
N VAL A 23 -1.66 -0.69 -2.95
CA VAL A 23 -1.38 -0.35 -1.55
C VAL A 23 -1.46 1.16 -1.39
N LYS A 24 -2.29 1.60 -0.46
CA LYS A 24 -2.35 3.00 -0.05
C LYS A 24 -1.47 3.17 1.17
N TYR A 25 -0.54 4.11 1.12
CA TYR A 25 0.41 4.32 2.20
C TYR A 25 0.41 5.77 2.67
N THR A 26 0.77 5.95 3.93
CA THR A 26 0.94 7.27 4.54
C THR A 26 2.41 7.43 4.92
N LEU A 27 2.97 8.60 4.63
CA LEU A 27 4.36 8.93 4.92
C LEU A 27 4.47 9.68 6.26
N ASP A 28 5.68 9.70 6.79
CA ASP A 28 6.00 10.36 8.06
C ASP A 28 5.85 11.88 8.02
N ASP A 29 5.84 12.47 6.82
CA ASP A 29 5.62 13.90 6.62
C ASP A 29 4.14 14.26 6.42
N GLY A 30 3.24 13.27 6.51
CA GLY A 30 1.82 13.46 6.28
C GLY A 30 1.38 13.25 4.83
N GLY A 31 2.31 12.97 3.92
CA GLY A 31 1.99 12.65 2.54
C GLY A 31 1.30 11.31 2.41
N VAL A 32 0.46 11.17 1.39
CA VAL A 32 -0.28 9.93 1.10
C VAL A 32 -0.03 9.56 -0.34
N GLY A 33 0.12 8.27 -0.60
CA GLY A 33 0.33 7.77 -1.95
C GLY A 33 -0.27 6.40 -2.14
N CYS A 34 -0.17 5.91 -3.36
CA CYS A 34 -0.75 4.64 -3.75
C CYS A 34 0.14 3.98 -4.81
N CYS A 35 0.37 2.70 -4.71
CA CYS A 35 1.16 1.97 -5.69
C CYS A 35 0.76 0.49 -5.69
N SER A 36 1.32 -0.28 -6.63
CA SER A 36 1.10 -1.71 -6.70
C SER A 36 1.74 -2.43 -5.51
N GLU A 37 1.15 -3.53 -5.06
CA GLU A 37 1.75 -4.37 -4.02
C GLU A 37 3.12 -4.93 -4.43
N ASN A 38 3.41 -4.98 -5.74
CA ASN A 38 4.68 -5.46 -6.26
C ASN A 38 5.72 -4.36 -6.42
N HIS A 39 5.38 -3.12 -6.09
CA HIS A 39 6.31 -2.01 -6.16
C HIS A 39 7.47 -2.22 -5.18
N GLN A 40 8.69 -1.88 -5.60
CA GLN A 40 9.88 -2.12 -4.80
C GLN A 40 9.78 -1.48 -3.41
N MET A 41 9.20 -0.29 -3.32
CA MET A 41 9.02 0.41 -2.05
C MET A 41 8.17 -0.42 -1.07
N ILE A 42 7.13 -1.09 -1.54
CA ILE A 42 6.29 -1.95 -0.72
C ILE A 42 7.02 -3.24 -0.35
N VAL A 43 7.75 -3.82 -1.29
CA VAL A 43 8.58 -5.01 -1.02
C VAL A 43 9.58 -4.70 0.09
N ASP A 44 10.25 -3.55 0.01
CA ASP A 44 11.22 -3.12 1.03
C ASP A 44 10.56 -2.88 2.39
N TYR A 45 9.37 -2.28 2.39
CA TYR A 45 8.61 -2.02 3.61
C TYR A 45 8.31 -3.33 4.34
N LEU A 46 7.86 -4.36 3.62
CA LEU A 46 7.57 -5.67 4.21
C LEU A 46 8.85 -6.37 4.65
N ALA A 47 9.95 -6.21 3.92
CA ALA A 47 11.23 -6.82 4.26
C ALA A 47 11.81 -6.27 5.56
N GLU A 48 11.42 -5.07 5.95
CA GLU A 48 11.85 -4.46 7.22
C GLU A 48 11.06 -5.00 8.43
N GLY A 49 10.12 -5.91 8.22
CA GLY A 49 9.31 -6.48 9.30
C GLY A 49 7.99 -5.78 9.52
N ASN A 50 7.62 -4.84 8.67
CA ASN A 50 6.35 -4.13 8.77
C ASN A 50 5.22 -4.97 8.20
N THR A 51 3.99 -4.63 8.56
CA THR A 51 2.79 -5.28 8.03
C THR A 51 1.89 -4.26 7.34
N ILE A 52 1.08 -4.75 6.42
CA ILE A 52 0.11 -3.94 5.68
C ILE A 52 -1.27 -4.42 6.08
N GLN A 53 -2.17 -3.48 6.39
CA GLN A 53 -3.55 -3.82 6.77
C GLN A 53 -4.28 -4.44 5.59
N ASP A 54 -5.18 -5.37 5.89
CA ASP A 54 -6.03 -5.96 4.86
C ASP A 54 -6.98 -4.92 4.28
N ALA A 55 -7.43 -5.17 3.05
CA ALA A 55 -8.43 -4.32 2.40
C ALA A 55 -9.76 -4.36 3.18
N ASP A 56 -10.43 -3.22 3.18
CA ASP A 56 -11.78 -3.14 3.76
C ASP A 56 -12.80 -3.86 2.91
#